data_ea93b38ddba8302637643fdc13aebc47
#
_entry.id   ea93b38ddba8302637643fdc13aebc47
#
_cell.length_a   1.000
_cell.length_b   1.000
_cell.length_c   1.000
_cell.angle_alpha   90.00
_cell.angle_beta   90.00
_cell.angle_gamma   90.00
#
_symmetry.space_group_name_H-M   'P 1'
#
loop_
_entity.id
_entity.type
_entity.pdbx_description
1 polymer ?
#
loop_
_entity_poly.entity_id
_entity_poly.type
_entity_poly.pdbx_seq_one_letter_code
_entity_poly.pdbx_strand_id
1 'polypeptide(L)'
;MVVYFSLATFIGVVILSIVTFAATRNYLVDKATSSARDQAIANAQLVRTLVGANRVDAGEVVTDLRTQPGGYAVLHLGTENLFYAQAPLRFTQSNLPTTFVRDALAGVSGVQRVDFRGRPYEAVAIHIPAIDATYFEVFPIDDVADTLGTIRSTLVVAVLAITVVAGVLGFLFSGNVLVPLRRVTEAATTIAGGSLATRLEPEIDPDLQRLVASFNGMADAVQERIEREERFASDVSHELRSP
;
A
#
# COMPACT_ATOMS: atom_id res chain seq x y z
N MET A 1 -1.63 16.78 21.09
CA MET A 1 -0.41 16.09 20.64
C MET A 1 -0.70 14.68 20.13
N VAL A 2 -1.30 13.77 20.95
CA VAL A 2 -1.62 12.38 20.53
C VAL A 2 -2.40 12.31 19.23
N VAL A 3 -3.46 13.11 19.08
CA VAL A 3 -4.30 13.15 17.88
C VAL A 3 -3.49 13.53 16.63
N TYR A 4 -2.59 14.50 16.74
CA TYR A 4 -1.74 14.91 15.62
C TYR A 4 -0.73 13.82 15.22
N PHE A 5 -0.14 13.16 16.22
CA PHE A 5 0.78 12.05 15.97
C PHE A 5 0.07 10.86 15.32
N SER A 6 -1.07 10.44 15.85
CA SER A 6 -1.88 9.36 15.29
C SER A 6 -2.38 9.69 13.88
N LEU A 7 -2.79 10.93 13.65
CA LEU A 7 -3.23 11.40 12.32
C LEU A 7 -2.08 11.40 11.31
N ALA A 8 -0.92 11.90 11.71
CA ALA A 8 0.27 11.92 10.83
C ALA A 8 0.71 10.49 10.46
N THR A 9 0.74 9.58 11.44
CA THR A 9 1.05 8.15 11.22
C THR A 9 0.02 7.52 10.30
N PHE A 10 -1.27 7.74 10.53
CA PHE A 10 -2.35 7.23 9.68
C PHE A 10 -2.18 7.70 8.22
N ILE A 11 -1.99 9.00 8.02
CA ILE A 11 -1.80 9.57 6.67
C ILE A 11 -0.57 8.94 6.00
N GLY A 12 0.55 8.83 6.71
CA GLY A 12 1.79 8.24 6.17
C GLY A 12 1.60 6.78 5.75
N VAL A 13 0.94 5.97 6.59
CA VAL A 13 0.68 4.55 6.29
C VAL A 13 -0.33 4.39 5.15
N VAL A 14 -1.36 5.24 5.09
CA VAL A 14 -2.33 5.24 3.98
C VAL A 14 -1.64 5.57 2.65
N ILE A 15 -0.81 6.62 2.61
CA ILE A 15 -0.07 6.98 1.41
C ILE A 15 0.85 5.83 0.97
N LEU A 16 1.61 5.25 1.90
CA LEU A 16 2.48 4.11 1.62
C LEU A 16 1.69 2.92 1.07
N SER A 17 0.53 2.62 1.66
CA SER A 17 -0.34 1.53 1.21
C SER A 17 -0.88 1.76 -0.20
N ILE A 18 -1.29 2.99 -0.53
CA ILE A 18 -1.76 3.35 -1.87
C ILE A 18 -0.63 3.19 -2.90
N VAL A 19 0.57 3.71 -2.59
CA VAL A 19 1.73 3.61 -3.48
C VAL A 19 2.12 2.16 -3.70
N THR A 20 2.20 1.37 -2.62
CA THR A 20 2.52 -0.07 -2.69
C THR A 20 1.49 -0.83 -3.52
N PHE A 21 0.19 -0.59 -3.28
CA PHE A 21 -0.87 -1.23 -4.05
C PHE A 21 -0.81 -0.87 -5.53
N ALA A 22 -0.62 0.41 -5.86
CA ALA A 22 -0.53 0.88 -7.24
C ALA A 22 0.68 0.27 -7.96
N ALA A 23 1.84 0.25 -7.33
CA ALA A 23 3.06 -0.36 -7.88
C ALA A 23 2.89 -1.86 -8.13
N THR A 24 2.34 -2.59 -7.14
CA THR A 24 2.09 -4.03 -7.26
C THR A 24 1.05 -4.33 -8.32
N ARG A 25 -0.03 -3.56 -8.38
CA ARG A 25 -1.07 -3.71 -9.42
C ARG A 25 -0.47 -3.54 -10.81
N ASN A 26 0.29 -2.48 -11.04
CA ASN A 26 0.90 -2.24 -12.36
C ASN A 26 1.86 -3.37 -12.71
N TYR A 27 2.72 -3.78 -11.78
CA TYR A 27 3.64 -4.89 -11.99
C TYR A 27 2.94 -6.21 -12.36
N LEU A 28 1.89 -6.59 -11.60
CA LEU A 28 1.15 -7.84 -11.85
C LEU A 28 0.40 -7.80 -13.18
N VAL A 29 -0.22 -6.68 -13.50
CA VAL A 29 -0.92 -6.50 -14.78
C VAL A 29 0.05 -6.55 -15.95
N ASP A 30 1.15 -5.81 -15.91
CA ASP A 30 2.16 -5.82 -16.98
C ASP A 30 2.79 -7.20 -17.15
N LYS A 31 3.03 -7.91 -16.03
CA LYS A 31 3.56 -9.27 -16.05
C LYS A 31 2.58 -10.25 -16.69
N ALA A 32 1.30 -10.16 -16.36
CA ALA A 32 0.26 -11.00 -16.94
C ALA A 32 0.14 -10.76 -18.45
N THR A 33 0.08 -9.49 -18.87
CA THR A 33 0.00 -9.10 -20.29
C THR A 33 1.22 -9.58 -21.07
N SER A 34 2.44 -9.39 -20.53
CA SER A 34 3.66 -9.86 -21.17
C SER A 34 3.66 -11.39 -21.33
N SER A 35 3.30 -12.12 -20.26
CA SER A 35 3.26 -13.59 -20.29
C SER A 35 2.21 -14.11 -21.28
N ALA A 36 1.02 -13.50 -21.31
CA ALA A 36 -0.03 -13.85 -22.28
C ALA A 36 0.43 -13.62 -23.72
N ARG A 37 1.07 -12.49 -23.98
CA ARG A 37 1.60 -12.16 -25.30
C ARG A 37 2.70 -13.13 -25.75
N ASP A 38 3.65 -13.43 -24.88
CA ASP A 38 4.77 -14.33 -25.18
C ASP A 38 4.27 -15.74 -25.49
N GLN A 39 3.30 -16.24 -24.71
CA GLN A 39 2.67 -17.53 -24.95
C GLN A 39 1.90 -17.55 -26.28
N ALA A 40 1.08 -16.53 -26.54
CA ALA A 40 0.34 -16.43 -27.80
C ALA A 40 1.28 -16.38 -29.02
N ILE A 41 2.41 -15.66 -28.92
CA ILE A 41 3.44 -15.62 -29.97
C ILE A 41 4.04 -17.03 -30.21
N ALA A 42 4.39 -17.73 -29.12
CA ALA A 42 4.93 -19.08 -29.21
C ALA A 42 3.95 -20.04 -29.86
N ASN A 43 2.67 -20.00 -29.45
CA ASN A 43 1.61 -20.82 -30.06
C ASN A 43 1.35 -20.46 -31.53
N ALA A 44 1.30 -19.17 -31.86
CA ALA A 44 1.15 -18.72 -33.24
C ALA A 44 2.33 -19.17 -34.14
N GLN A 45 3.56 -19.17 -33.61
CA GLN A 45 4.74 -19.70 -34.35
C GLN A 45 4.64 -21.20 -34.56
N LEU A 46 4.13 -21.96 -33.58
CA LEU A 46 3.89 -23.39 -33.72
C LEU A 46 2.85 -23.67 -34.82
N VAL A 47 1.72 -22.95 -34.78
CA VAL A 47 0.68 -23.01 -35.82
C VAL A 47 1.27 -22.70 -37.19
N ARG A 48 2.03 -21.61 -37.34
CA ARG A 48 2.69 -21.25 -38.59
C ARG A 48 3.57 -22.38 -39.12
N THR A 49 4.33 -23.03 -38.25
CA THR A 49 5.31 -24.06 -38.65
C THR A 49 4.62 -25.35 -39.08
N LEU A 50 3.60 -25.79 -38.35
CA LEU A 50 2.93 -27.06 -38.59
C LEU A 50 1.92 -26.97 -39.74
N VAL A 51 1.08 -25.93 -39.74
CA VAL A 51 0.08 -25.71 -40.80
C VAL A 51 0.75 -25.25 -42.10
N GLY A 52 1.71 -24.32 -42.03
CA GLY A 52 2.41 -23.79 -43.19
C GLY A 52 3.28 -24.82 -43.92
N ALA A 53 3.77 -25.84 -43.21
CA ALA A 53 4.49 -26.97 -43.82
C ALA A 53 3.55 -28.04 -44.42
N ASN A 54 2.24 -27.86 -44.35
CA ASN A 54 1.21 -28.83 -44.76
C ASN A 54 1.40 -30.23 -44.14
N ARG A 55 1.93 -30.27 -42.91
CA ARG A 55 2.28 -31.52 -42.21
C ARG A 55 1.14 -32.08 -41.38
N VAL A 56 0.27 -31.18 -40.87
CA VAL A 56 -0.83 -31.54 -39.98
C VAL A 56 -2.03 -30.64 -40.29
N ASP A 57 -3.24 -31.17 -40.12
CA ASP A 57 -4.47 -30.40 -40.28
C ASP A 57 -4.56 -29.27 -39.24
N ALA A 58 -5.04 -28.12 -39.67
CA ALA A 58 -5.17 -26.93 -38.80
C ALA A 58 -6.01 -27.19 -37.54
N GLY A 59 -7.07 -28.02 -37.68
CA GLY A 59 -7.94 -28.39 -36.55
C GLY A 59 -7.22 -29.25 -35.51
N GLU A 60 -6.38 -30.20 -35.96
CA GLU A 60 -5.59 -31.05 -35.08
C GLU A 60 -4.53 -30.23 -34.35
N VAL A 61 -3.80 -29.37 -35.06
CA VAL A 61 -2.79 -28.46 -34.44
C VAL A 61 -3.43 -27.59 -33.35
N VAL A 62 -4.56 -26.97 -33.66
CA VAL A 62 -5.22 -26.07 -32.72
C VAL A 62 -5.76 -26.81 -31.48
N THR A 63 -6.27 -28.03 -31.65
CA THR A 63 -6.79 -28.86 -30.55
C THR A 63 -5.68 -29.28 -29.58
N ASP A 64 -4.46 -29.52 -30.10
CA ASP A 64 -3.30 -29.95 -29.30
C ASP A 64 -2.52 -28.78 -28.69
N LEU A 65 -2.89 -27.52 -29.00
CA LEU A 65 -2.25 -26.35 -28.38
C LEU A 65 -2.45 -26.33 -26.87
N ARG A 66 -1.38 -26.09 -26.14
CA ARG A 66 -1.42 -25.88 -24.71
C ARG A 66 -1.87 -24.46 -24.41
N THR A 67 -3.13 -24.31 -24.04
CA THR A 67 -3.67 -23.09 -23.50
C THR A 67 -3.64 -23.13 -21.97
N GLN A 68 -3.69 -21.97 -21.30
CA GLN A 68 -3.83 -21.94 -19.84
C GLN A 68 -5.17 -22.55 -19.41
N PRO A 69 -5.27 -23.15 -18.21
CA PRO A 69 -6.54 -23.62 -17.67
C PRO A 69 -7.59 -22.51 -17.67
N GLY A 70 -8.73 -22.77 -18.31
CA GLY A 70 -9.80 -21.75 -18.46
C GLY A 70 -9.58 -20.75 -19.60
N GLY A 71 -8.44 -20.82 -20.28
CA GLY A 71 -8.18 -20.11 -21.52
C GLY A 71 -8.67 -20.88 -22.74
N TYR A 72 -8.68 -20.25 -23.90
CA TYR A 72 -9.05 -20.88 -25.16
C TYR A 72 -8.36 -20.13 -26.31
N ALA A 73 -8.20 -20.84 -27.41
CA ALA A 73 -7.66 -20.27 -28.63
C ALA A 73 -8.60 -20.47 -29.81
N VAL A 74 -8.53 -19.54 -30.76
CA VAL A 74 -9.26 -19.59 -32.03
C VAL A 74 -8.27 -19.31 -33.16
N LEU A 75 -8.20 -20.18 -34.15
CA LEU A 75 -7.50 -19.93 -35.37
C LEU A 75 -8.52 -19.62 -36.49
N HIS A 76 -8.38 -18.43 -37.06
CA HIS A 76 -9.13 -18.01 -38.24
C HIS A 76 -8.23 -18.16 -39.46
N LEU A 77 -8.56 -19.13 -40.34
CA LEU A 77 -7.79 -19.44 -41.54
C LEU A 77 -8.57 -18.96 -42.76
N GLY A 78 -8.02 -18.02 -43.52
CA GLY A 78 -8.71 -17.42 -44.67
C GLY A 78 -10.00 -16.71 -44.24
N THR A 79 -11.06 -16.79 -45.07
CA THR A 79 -12.30 -16.02 -44.84
C THR A 79 -13.37 -16.79 -44.08
N GLU A 80 -13.32 -18.11 -43.96
CA GLU A 80 -14.48 -18.89 -43.44
C GLU A 80 -14.12 -20.01 -42.45
N ASN A 81 -12.86 -20.39 -42.30
CA ASN A 81 -12.48 -21.55 -41.49
C ASN A 81 -12.07 -21.13 -40.08
N LEU A 82 -12.88 -21.50 -39.09
CA LEU A 82 -12.64 -21.27 -37.66
C LEU A 82 -12.34 -22.59 -36.95
N PHE A 83 -11.18 -22.66 -36.30
CA PHE A 83 -10.76 -23.79 -35.48
C PHE A 83 -10.62 -23.36 -34.04
N TYR A 84 -11.12 -24.18 -33.11
CA TYR A 84 -11.16 -23.85 -31.68
C TYR A 84 -10.34 -24.86 -30.87
N ALA A 85 -9.49 -24.37 -29.98
CA ALA A 85 -8.81 -25.17 -28.97
C ALA A 85 -9.47 -24.99 -27.61
N GLN A 86 -9.77 -26.09 -26.94
CA GLN A 86 -10.26 -26.14 -25.54
C GLN A 86 -11.43 -25.19 -25.26
N ALA A 87 -12.21 -24.86 -26.27
CA ALA A 87 -13.34 -23.97 -26.07
C ALA A 87 -14.33 -24.59 -25.09
N PRO A 88 -14.54 -24.01 -23.89
CA PRO A 88 -15.73 -24.36 -23.15
C PRO A 88 -16.91 -24.05 -24.05
N LEU A 89 -17.92 -24.92 -24.10
CA LEU A 89 -19.11 -24.92 -24.95
C LEU A 89 -19.87 -23.56 -25.09
N ARG A 90 -19.32 -22.46 -24.63
CA ARG A 90 -19.99 -21.16 -24.48
C ARG A 90 -19.14 -19.94 -24.88
N PHE A 91 -17.88 -20.08 -25.28
CA PHE A 91 -17.09 -18.97 -25.80
C PHE A 91 -16.85 -19.13 -27.31
N THR A 92 -17.22 -18.10 -28.03
CA THR A 92 -17.03 -18.02 -29.48
C THR A 92 -16.34 -16.70 -29.83
N GLN A 93 -15.80 -16.57 -31.02
CA GLN A 93 -15.20 -15.33 -31.51
C GLN A 93 -16.14 -14.11 -31.34
N SER A 94 -17.47 -14.33 -31.39
CA SER A 94 -18.46 -13.26 -31.19
C SER A 94 -18.47 -12.67 -29.76
N ASN A 95 -17.80 -13.29 -28.81
CA ASN A 95 -17.63 -12.73 -27.47
C ASN A 95 -16.43 -11.74 -27.37
N LEU A 96 -15.61 -11.69 -28.40
CA LEU A 96 -14.57 -10.68 -28.51
C LEU A 96 -15.14 -9.36 -29.08
N PRO A 97 -14.60 -8.19 -28.70
CA PRO A 97 -15.02 -6.91 -29.26
C PRO A 97 -14.88 -6.91 -30.79
N THR A 98 -15.94 -6.49 -31.47
CA THR A 98 -15.98 -6.53 -32.96
C THR A 98 -14.88 -5.68 -33.60
N THR A 99 -14.48 -4.57 -32.96
CA THR A 99 -13.36 -3.73 -33.40
C THR A 99 -12.05 -4.48 -33.32
N PHE A 100 -11.78 -5.18 -32.20
CA PHE A 100 -10.57 -5.95 -31.98
C PHE A 100 -10.44 -7.10 -33.02
N VAL A 101 -11.54 -7.83 -33.25
CA VAL A 101 -11.57 -8.90 -34.25
C VAL A 101 -11.33 -8.36 -35.64
N ARG A 102 -12.03 -7.28 -36.03
CA ARG A 102 -11.88 -6.65 -37.34
C ARG A 102 -10.45 -6.19 -37.59
N ASP A 103 -9.85 -5.50 -36.60
CA ASP A 103 -8.49 -4.94 -36.74
C ASP A 103 -7.45 -6.08 -36.82
N ALA A 104 -7.66 -7.15 -36.04
CA ALA A 104 -6.82 -8.36 -36.09
C ALA A 104 -6.92 -9.08 -37.46
N LEU A 105 -8.11 -9.24 -38.03
CA LEU A 105 -8.32 -9.81 -39.36
C LEU A 105 -7.76 -8.91 -40.47
N ALA A 106 -7.69 -7.58 -40.22
CA ALA A 106 -7.02 -6.65 -41.13
C ALA A 106 -5.47 -6.70 -41.02
N GLY A 107 -4.91 -7.61 -40.22
CA GLY A 107 -3.47 -7.79 -40.05
C GLY A 107 -2.83 -7.07 -38.86
N VAL A 108 -3.61 -6.41 -38.01
CA VAL A 108 -3.11 -5.70 -36.86
C VAL A 108 -3.10 -6.62 -35.62
N SER A 109 -1.91 -7.10 -35.26
CA SER A 109 -1.75 -7.85 -34.00
C SER A 109 -1.91 -6.93 -32.78
N GLY A 110 -2.56 -7.42 -31.71
CA GLY A 110 -2.83 -6.59 -30.55
C GLY A 110 -3.22 -7.39 -29.31
N VAL A 111 -3.37 -6.67 -28.20
CA VAL A 111 -3.84 -7.20 -26.92
C VAL A 111 -5.01 -6.34 -26.45
N GLN A 112 -6.08 -6.94 -25.98
CA GLN A 112 -7.24 -6.25 -25.44
C GLN A 112 -7.82 -6.98 -24.25
N ARG A 113 -8.13 -6.22 -23.18
CA ARG A 113 -8.86 -6.74 -22.03
C ARG A 113 -10.35 -6.85 -22.35
N VAL A 114 -10.93 -7.99 -21.99
CA VAL A 114 -12.32 -8.34 -22.24
C VAL A 114 -12.94 -8.84 -20.94
N ASP A 115 -14.15 -8.41 -20.63
CA ASP A 115 -14.95 -9.01 -19.56
C ASP A 115 -15.94 -10.01 -20.17
N PHE A 116 -15.93 -11.22 -19.66
CA PHE A 116 -16.86 -12.24 -20.06
C PHE A 116 -17.53 -12.88 -18.84
N ARG A 117 -18.82 -12.66 -18.67
CA ARG A 117 -19.64 -13.13 -17.56
C ARG A 117 -19.12 -12.68 -16.19
N GLY A 118 -18.62 -11.45 -16.08
CA GLY A 118 -18.10 -10.89 -14.86
C GLY A 118 -16.70 -11.39 -14.48
N ARG A 119 -16.01 -12.09 -15.41
CA ARG A 119 -14.61 -12.49 -15.25
C ARG A 119 -13.74 -11.74 -16.25
N PRO A 120 -12.61 -11.21 -15.80
CA PRO A 120 -11.69 -10.51 -16.67
C PRO A 120 -10.81 -11.50 -17.43
N TYR A 121 -10.68 -11.26 -18.73
CA TYR A 121 -9.80 -12.01 -19.62
C TYR A 121 -8.89 -11.04 -20.38
N GLU A 122 -7.76 -11.54 -20.83
CA GLU A 122 -6.87 -10.85 -21.75
C GLU A 122 -6.87 -11.59 -23.09
N ALA A 123 -7.32 -10.91 -24.15
CA ALA A 123 -7.35 -11.44 -25.49
C ALA A 123 -6.13 -10.93 -26.26
N VAL A 124 -5.38 -11.85 -26.84
CA VAL A 124 -4.23 -11.59 -27.71
C VAL A 124 -4.59 -12.05 -29.13
N ALA A 125 -4.36 -11.17 -30.10
CA ALA A 125 -4.51 -11.51 -31.52
C ALA A 125 -3.18 -11.38 -32.23
N ILE A 126 -2.83 -12.41 -33.00
CA ILE A 126 -1.60 -12.47 -33.80
C ILE A 126 -1.94 -12.82 -35.25
N HIS A 127 -1.66 -11.90 -36.15
CA HIS A 127 -1.77 -12.17 -37.57
C HIS A 127 -0.55 -12.95 -38.08
N ILE A 128 -0.80 -14.01 -38.83
CA ILE A 128 0.22 -14.92 -39.39
C ILE A 128 0.17 -14.84 -40.95
N PRO A 129 0.88 -13.88 -41.56
CA PRO A 129 0.79 -13.64 -43.00
C PRO A 129 1.18 -14.86 -43.84
N ALA A 130 2.08 -15.72 -43.33
CA ALA A 130 2.61 -16.87 -44.07
C ALA A 130 1.56 -17.91 -44.43
N ILE A 131 0.44 -17.96 -43.74
CA ILE A 131 -0.65 -18.91 -43.94
C ILE A 131 -2.01 -18.24 -44.09
N ASP A 132 -2.02 -16.90 -44.24
CA ASP A 132 -3.24 -16.06 -44.25
C ASP A 132 -4.19 -16.39 -43.09
N ALA A 133 -3.64 -16.38 -41.86
CA ALA A 133 -4.37 -16.75 -40.67
C ALA A 133 -4.25 -15.69 -39.58
N THR A 134 -5.26 -15.65 -38.73
CA THR A 134 -5.22 -14.86 -37.51
C THR A 134 -5.49 -15.77 -36.30
N TYR A 135 -4.54 -15.79 -35.37
CA TYR A 135 -4.60 -16.56 -34.15
C TYR A 135 -5.05 -15.67 -33.01
N PHE A 136 -6.10 -16.10 -32.34
CA PHE A 136 -6.61 -15.45 -31.11
C PHE A 136 -6.39 -16.40 -29.95
N GLU A 137 -5.83 -15.90 -28.86
CA GLU A 137 -5.74 -16.63 -27.60
C GLU A 137 -6.25 -15.75 -26.48
N VAL A 138 -7.02 -16.34 -25.56
CA VAL A 138 -7.68 -15.61 -24.49
C VAL A 138 -7.30 -16.24 -23.15
N PHE A 139 -6.75 -15.42 -22.29
CA PHE A 139 -6.16 -15.80 -21.03
C PHE A 139 -7.05 -15.32 -19.87
N PRO A 140 -7.44 -16.21 -18.94
CA PRO A 140 -8.09 -15.78 -17.71
C PRO A 140 -7.07 -15.01 -16.86
N ILE A 141 -7.51 -13.89 -16.31
CA ILE A 141 -6.70 -13.09 -15.36
C ILE A 141 -7.36 -13.00 -13.98
N ASP A 142 -8.20 -13.98 -13.66
CA ASP A 142 -8.88 -14.10 -12.37
C ASP A 142 -7.89 -14.15 -11.21
N ASP A 143 -6.82 -14.93 -11.33
CA ASP A 143 -5.77 -15.08 -10.30
C ASP A 143 -5.11 -13.74 -9.97
N VAL A 144 -4.95 -12.86 -10.96
CA VAL A 144 -4.42 -11.51 -10.74
C VAL A 144 -5.42 -10.67 -9.96
N ALA A 145 -6.71 -10.75 -10.30
CA ALA A 145 -7.76 -10.02 -9.61
C ALA A 145 -7.90 -10.47 -8.16
N ASP A 146 -7.89 -11.78 -7.91
CA ASP A 146 -7.97 -12.37 -6.57
C ASP A 146 -6.75 -12.02 -5.72
N THR A 147 -5.55 -12.08 -6.31
CA THR A 147 -4.31 -11.67 -5.65
C THR A 147 -4.37 -10.20 -5.25
N LEU A 148 -4.82 -9.32 -6.15
CA LEU A 148 -4.98 -7.89 -5.84
C LEU A 148 -6.04 -7.65 -4.77
N GLY A 149 -7.12 -8.43 -4.76
CA GLY A 149 -8.15 -8.42 -3.70
C GLY A 149 -7.56 -8.77 -2.33
N THR A 150 -6.74 -9.82 -2.27
CA THR A 150 -6.05 -10.25 -1.05
C THR A 150 -5.06 -9.20 -0.57
N ILE A 151 -4.23 -8.65 -1.45
CA ILE A 151 -3.28 -7.57 -1.10
C ILE A 151 -4.03 -6.36 -0.56
N ARG A 152 -5.12 -5.95 -1.21
CA ARG A 152 -5.93 -4.80 -0.75
C ARG A 152 -6.48 -5.03 0.66
N SER A 153 -7.06 -6.20 0.92
CA SER A 153 -7.61 -6.51 2.26
C SER A 153 -6.52 -6.56 3.33
N THR A 154 -5.36 -7.16 3.01
CA THR A 154 -4.21 -7.21 3.92
C THR A 154 -3.68 -5.81 4.25
N LEU A 155 -3.56 -4.93 3.26
CA LEU A 155 -3.12 -3.54 3.47
C LEU A 155 -4.12 -2.76 4.34
N VAL A 156 -5.43 -2.94 4.12
CA VAL A 156 -6.46 -2.30 4.96
C VAL A 156 -6.34 -2.75 6.42
N VAL A 157 -6.21 -4.05 6.65
CA VAL A 157 -6.03 -4.59 8.02
C VAL A 157 -4.74 -4.06 8.65
N ALA A 158 -3.64 -4.02 7.90
CA ALA A 158 -2.37 -3.48 8.38
C ALA A 158 -2.48 -1.99 8.76
N VAL A 159 -3.13 -1.16 7.92
CA VAL A 159 -3.38 0.27 8.24
C VAL A 159 -4.15 0.41 9.54
N LEU A 160 -5.23 -0.36 9.72
CA LEU A 160 -6.04 -0.31 10.94
C LEU A 160 -5.23 -0.73 12.17
N ALA A 161 -4.49 -1.84 12.07
CA ALA A 161 -3.66 -2.34 13.18
C ALA A 161 -2.58 -1.33 13.58
N ILE A 162 -1.84 -0.77 12.62
CA ILE A 162 -0.80 0.23 12.89
C ILE A 162 -1.42 1.49 13.51
N THR A 163 -2.58 1.92 13.03
CA THR A 163 -3.28 3.10 13.58
C THR A 163 -3.68 2.90 15.04
N VAL A 164 -4.21 1.71 15.37
CA VAL A 164 -4.56 1.37 16.76
C VAL A 164 -3.31 1.36 17.65
N VAL A 165 -2.23 0.70 17.20
CA VAL A 165 -0.96 0.65 17.95
C VAL A 165 -0.40 2.07 18.15
N ALA A 166 -0.37 2.90 17.11
CA ALA A 166 0.08 4.29 17.22
C ALA A 166 -0.78 5.11 18.17
N GLY A 167 -2.09 4.90 18.18
CA GLY A 167 -3.01 5.54 19.12
C GLY A 167 -2.74 5.15 20.58
N VAL A 168 -2.57 3.85 20.83
CA VAL A 168 -2.25 3.32 22.17
C VAL A 168 -0.91 3.86 22.67
N LEU A 169 0.14 3.75 21.84
CA LEU A 169 1.47 4.26 22.19
C LEU A 169 1.44 5.78 22.45
N GLY A 170 0.75 6.53 21.58
CA GLY A 170 0.59 7.97 21.77
C GLY A 170 -0.15 8.32 23.06
N PHE A 171 -1.18 7.56 23.42
CA PHE A 171 -1.91 7.74 24.67
C PHE A 171 -1.01 7.47 25.90
N LEU A 172 -0.29 6.35 25.91
CA LEU A 172 0.65 5.99 26.98
C LEU A 172 1.76 7.03 27.12
N PHE A 173 2.36 7.46 26.01
CA PHE A 173 3.40 8.48 26.02
C PHE A 173 2.88 9.84 26.54
N SER A 174 1.67 10.22 26.14
CA SER A 174 1.05 11.46 26.61
C SER A 174 0.82 11.47 28.13
N GLY A 175 0.31 10.36 28.67
CA GLY A 175 0.04 10.24 30.10
C GLY A 175 1.31 10.17 30.94
N ASN A 176 2.27 9.37 30.51
CA ASN A 176 3.44 9.05 31.32
C ASN A 176 4.61 10.04 31.18
N VAL A 177 4.67 10.81 30.09
CA VAL A 177 5.78 11.72 29.84
C VAL A 177 5.35 13.17 29.73
N LEU A 178 4.34 13.47 28.89
CA LEU A 178 3.97 14.86 28.61
C LEU A 178 3.26 15.55 29.80
N VAL A 179 2.43 14.82 30.54
CA VAL A 179 1.71 15.38 31.69
C VAL A 179 2.68 15.77 32.83
N PRO A 180 3.61 14.90 33.27
CA PRO A 180 4.61 15.30 34.26
C PRO A 180 5.49 16.46 33.79
N LEU A 181 5.94 16.46 32.55
CA LEU A 181 6.75 17.57 32.03
C LEU A 181 6.01 18.91 32.06
N ARG A 182 4.70 18.91 31.78
CA ARG A 182 3.86 20.11 31.90
C ARG A 182 3.75 20.60 33.36
N ARG A 183 3.64 19.67 34.32
CA ARG A 183 3.63 20.02 35.76
C ARG A 183 4.93 20.70 36.19
N VAL A 184 6.08 20.24 35.71
CA VAL A 184 7.38 20.90 35.96
C VAL A 184 7.38 22.33 35.43
N THR A 185 6.87 22.54 34.21
CA THR A 185 6.78 23.90 33.63
C THR A 185 5.83 24.82 34.40
N GLU A 186 4.68 24.30 34.80
CA GLU A 186 3.69 25.05 35.61
C GLU A 186 4.26 25.41 37.00
N ALA A 187 4.94 24.46 37.67
CA ALA A 187 5.59 24.71 38.93
C ALA A 187 6.71 25.76 38.83
N ALA A 188 7.53 25.69 37.77
CA ALA A 188 8.56 26.69 37.50
C ALA A 188 7.97 28.09 37.30
N THR A 189 6.86 28.21 36.59
CA THR A 189 6.16 29.49 36.40
C THR A 189 5.58 30.02 37.70
N THR A 190 5.07 29.14 38.56
CA THR A 190 4.51 29.47 39.88
C THR A 190 5.60 29.98 40.82
N ILE A 191 6.78 29.36 40.86
CA ILE A 191 7.93 29.82 41.63
C ILE A 191 8.42 31.18 41.11
N ALA A 192 8.53 31.38 39.82
CA ALA A 192 8.91 32.66 39.23
C ALA A 192 7.89 33.79 39.55
N GLY A 193 6.63 33.45 39.75
CA GLY A 193 5.58 34.37 40.23
C GLY A 193 5.61 34.65 41.71
N GLY A 194 6.59 34.15 42.49
CA GLY A 194 6.79 34.41 43.90
C GLY A 194 6.28 33.33 44.88
N SER A 195 5.67 32.25 44.38
CA SER A 195 5.17 31.14 45.22
C SER A 195 6.28 30.10 45.47
N LEU A 196 7.23 30.44 46.34
CA LEU A 196 8.48 29.68 46.56
C LEU A 196 8.26 28.29 47.22
N ALA A 197 7.12 28.08 47.89
CA ALA A 197 6.81 26.81 48.56
C ALA A 197 6.33 25.69 47.62
N THR A 198 6.21 25.96 46.30
CA THR A 198 5.74 24.98 45.33
C THR A 198 6.75 23.84 45.17
N ARG A 199 6.30 22.60 45.33
CA ARG A 199 7.09 21.38 45.15
C ARG A 199 6.33 20.40 44.28
N LEU A 200 7.07 19.60 43.52
CA LEU A 200 6.53 18.52 42.69
C LEU A 200 6.53 17.21 43.48
N GLU A 201 5.47 16.42 43.33
CA GLU A 201 5.40 15.07 43.87
C GLU A 201 6.34 14.11 43.10
N PRO A 202 6.88 13.10 43.82
CA PRO A 202 7.72 12.08 43.15
C PRO A 202 6.98 11.35 42.03
N GLU A 203 7.64 11.15 40.92
CA GLU A 203 7.11 10.38 39.78
C GLU A 203 7.58 8.92 39.84
N ILE A 204 6.85 8.02 39.16
CA ILE A 204 7.16 6.59 39.15
C ILE A 204 8.33 6.28 38.19
N ASP A 205 8.41 7.03 37.11
CA ASP A 205 9.46 6.85 36.09
C ASP A 205 10.81 7.34 36.64
N PRO A 206 11.90 6.54 36.58
CA PRO A 206 13.21 6.90 37.15
C PRO A 206 13.82 8.17 36.57
N ASP A 207 13.62 8.44 35.29
CA ASP A 207 14.20 9.62 34.63
C ASP A 207 13.40 10.90 35.02
N LEU A 208 12.09 10.78 35.09
CA LEU A 208 11.22 11.84 35.58
C LEU A 208 11.44 12.08 37.08
N GLN A 209 11.69 11.05 37.88
CA GLN A 209 12.00 11.17 39.30
C GLN A 209 13.29 11.99 39.52
N ARG A 210 14.32 11.76 38.69
CA ARG A 210 15.55 12.55 38.71
C ARG A 210 15.29 14.02 38.38
N LEU A 211 14.45 14.28 37.38
CA LEU A 211 14.05 15.61 36.96
C LEU A 211 13.33 16.33 38.10
N VAL A 212 12.34 15.67 38.72
CA VAL A 212 11.56 16.22 39.87
C VAL A 212 12.45 16.49 41.08
N ALA A 213 13.38 15.57 41.41
CA ALA A 213 14.33 15.75 42.49
C ALA A 213 15.25 16.96 42.25
N SER A 214 15.79 17.09 41.04
CA SER A 214 16.64 18.23 40.67
C SER A 214 15.88 19.55 40.70
N PHE A 215 14.61 19.56 40.24
CA PHE A 215 13.73 20.71 40.29
C PHE A 215 13.45 21.14 41.72
N ASN A 216 13.08 20.21 42.62
CA ASN A 216 12.79 20.50 44.03
C ASN A 216 14.06 21.02 44.74
N GLY A 217 15.24 20.43 44.48
CA GLY A 217 16.51 20.91 45.02
C GLY A 217 16.86 22.35 44.57
N MET A 218 16.57 22.68 43.31
CA MET A 218 16.71 24.06 42.82
C MET A 218 15.72 25.02 43.56
N ALA A 219 14.47 24.61 43.72
CA ALA A 219 13.45 25.39 44.40
C ALA A 219 13.82 25.63 45.86
N ASP A 220 14.37 24.64 46.57
CA ASP A 220 14.87 24.79 47.96
C ASP A 220 16.01 25.80 48.01
N ALA A 221 16.99 25.72 47.10
CA ALA A 221 18.11 26.66 47.08
C ALA A 221 17.68 28.11 46.81
N VAL A 222 16.71 28.30 45.90
CA VAL A 222 16.15 29.65 45.64
C VAL A 222 15.40 30.19 46.83
N GLN A 223 14.57 29.39 47.47
CA GLN A 223 13.83 29.78 48.65
C GLN A 223 14.77 30.17 49.79
N GLU A 224 15.76 29.35 50.10
CA GLU A 224 16.76 29.63 51.16
C GLU A 224 17.56 30.91 50.88
N ARG A 225 17.85 31.20 49.62
CA ARG A 225 18.53 32.44 49.24
C ARG A 225 17.67 33.66 49.51
N ILE A 226 16.42 33.61 49.09
CA ILE A 226 15.47 34.74 49.31
C ILE A 226 15.26 34.98 50.81
N GLU A 227 15.05 33.90 51.60
CA GLU A 227 14.90 34.03 53.06
C GLU A 227 16.16 34.58 53.73
N ARG A 228 17.36 34.29 53.21
CA ARG A 228 18.60 34.94 53.72
C ARG A 228 18.67 36.40 53.36
N GLU A 229 18.29 36.79 52.15
CA GLU A 229 18.28 38.18 51.71
C GLU A 229 17.24 39.01 52.52
N GLU A 230 16.06 38.46 52.79
CA GLU A 230 15.03 39.12 53.61
C GLU A 230 15.47 39.32 55.07
N ARG A 231 16.09 38.31 55.68
CA ARG A 231 16.66 38.42 57.04
C ARG A 231 17.75 39.48 57.09
N PHE A 232 18.66 39.45 56.10
CA PHE A 232 19.71 40.50 56.06
C PHE A 232 19.13 41.88 55.88
N ALA A 233 18.16 42.08 55.02
CA ALA A 233 17.49 43.37 54.82
C ALA A 233 16.76 43.87 56.12
N SER A 234 16.14 42.93 56.86
CA SER A 234 15.51 43.19 58.12
C SER A 234 16.52 43.65 59.22
N ASP A 235 17.62 42.89 59.34
CA ASP A 235 18.69 43.16 60.28
C ASP A 235 19.35 44.52 60.02
N VAL A 236 19.68 44.83 58.75
CA VAL A 236 20.22 46.15 58.36
C VAL A 236 19.22 47.29 58.67
N SER A 237 17.91 47.03 58.39
CA SER A 237 16.88 48.02 58.66
C SER A 237 16.71 48.33 60.21
N HIS A 238 16.89 47.28 61.01
CA HIS A 238 16.87 47.42 62.46
C HIS A 238 18.10 48.16 63.00
N GLU A 239 19.32 47.87 62.50
CA GLU A 239 20.52 48.61 62.94
C GLU A 239 20.49 50.06 62.50
N LEU A 240 19.98 50.38 61.31
CA LEU A 240 19.87 51.76 60.84
C LEU A 240 18.77 52.59 61.60
N ARG A 241 17.89 51.91 62.33
CA ARG A 241 16.80 52.54 63.09
C ARG A 241 17.14 52.73 64.57
N SER A 242 18.26 52.15 65.03
CA SER A 242 18.74 52.38 66.44
C SER A 242 19.58 53.67 66.51
N PRO A 243 19.19 54.66 67.28
CA PRO A 243 19.90 55.93 67.41
C PRO A 243 21.21 55.76 68.16
#